data_5cb610f5f5932c84246f9d7f83bca485
#
_entry.id   5cb610f5f5932c84246f9d7f83bca485
#
_cell.length_a   1.000
_cell.length_b   1.000
_cell.length_c   1.000
_cell.angle_alpha   90.00
_cell.angle_beta   90.00
_cell.angle_gamma   90.00
#
_symmetry.space_group_name_H-M   'P 1'
#
loop_
_entity.id
_entity.type
_entity.pdbx_description
1 polymer ?
#
loop_
_entity_poly.entity_id
_entity_poly.type
_entity_poly.pdbx_seq_one_letter_code
_entity_poly.pdbx_strand_id
1 'polypeptide(L)'
;ARSAIFLPAKNLGLIIIDEEHENTYKSEQNPKYQTKEVAEYLSELKGCKVILGSATPSIETYYRALTGEMKLLELNSRVDNKAMPPMKVIDMRNELKGGNKSLFSRELFIAIQERLKRKEQIILFLNRRGFSTFVSCRSCGYVFKCDECDISMTYHKNGLLICHYCGKTKREPRECPKC
;
A
#
# COMPACT_ATOMS: atom_id res chain seq x y z
N ALA A 1 -12.13 13.08 5.73
CA ALA A 1 -12.48 13.03 4.29
C ALA A 1 -11.87 14.23 3.57
N ARG A 2 -11.32 14.02 2.35
CA ARG A 2 -10.66 15.08 1.55
C ARG A 2 -11.53 16.31 1.32
N SER A 3 -12.84 16.14 1.19
CA SER A 3 -13.80 17.24 0.97
C SER A 3 -14.01 18.13 2.20
N ALA A 4 -13.56 17.72 3.39
CA ALA A 4 -13.66 18.55 4.58
C ALA A 4 -12.88 19.87 4.46
N ILE A 5 -11.90 19.95 3.56
CA ILE A 5 -11.15 21.17 3.29
C ILE A 5 -12.01 22.32 2.79
N PHE A 6 -13.18 22.04 2.21
CA PHE A 6 -14.13 23.04 1.69
C PHE A 6 -15.20 23.46 2.70
N LEU A 7 -15.14 22.97 3.96
CA LEU A 7 -16.08 23.40 4.98
C LEU A 7 -15.94 24.90 5.29
N PRO A 8 -17.04 25.66 5.37
CA PRO A 8 -16.99 27.09 5.63
C PRO A 8 -16.69 27.37 7.10
N ALA A 9 -15.42 27.32 7.49
CA ALA A 9 -15.00 27.70 8.83
C ALA A 9 -14.79 29.21 8.96
N LYS A 10 -15.48 29.86 9.94
CA LYS A 10 -15.41 31.30 10.15
C LYS A 10 -14.03 31.76 10.65
N ASN A 11 -13.43 31.04 11.58
CA ASN A 11 -12.14 31.39 12.21
C ASN A 11 -11.18 30.20 12.07
N LEU A 12 -10.79 29.90 10.83
CA LEU A 12 -9.87 28.81 10.56
C LEU A 12 -8.44 29.21 11.00
N GLY A 13 -7.94 28.60 12.07
CA GLY A 13 -6.59 28.85 12.60
C GLY A 13 -5.60 27.76 12.26
N LEU A 14 -6.07 26.53 12.06
CA LEU A 14 -5.22 25.35 11.85
C LEU A 14 -5.89 24.33 10.94
N ILE A 15 -5.13 23.77 10.00
CA ILE A 15 -5.49 22.62 9.19
C ILE A 15 -4.50 21.50 9.48
N ILE A 16 -4.99 20.33 9.84
CA ILE A 16 -4.15 19.13 10.03
C ILE A 16 -4.54 18.10 8.99
N ILE A 17 -3.56 17.62 8.22
CA ILE A 17 -3.72 16.52 7.26
C ILE A 17 -2.87 15.37 7.79
N ASP A 18 -3.55 14.40 8.39
CA ASP A 18 -2.91 13.17 8.87
C ASP A 18 -2.76 12.17 7.72
N GLU A 19 -1.69 11.35 7.76
CA GLU A 19 -1.29 10.44 6.67
C GLU A 19 -1.27 11.14 5.29
N GLU A 20 -0.57 12.29 5.22
CA GLU A 20 -0.56 13.20 4.08
C GLU A 20 -0.18 12.54 2.75
N HIS A 21 0.54 11.41 2.81
CA HIS A 21 0.98 10.62 1.65
C HIS A 21 -0.14 9.81 0.99
N GLU A 22 -1.30 9.69 1.64
CA GLU A 22 -2.41 8.89 1.13
C GLU A 22 -3.01 9.47 -0.15
N ASN A 23 -3.11 8.63 -1.20
CA ASN A 23 -3.70 9.00 -2.48
C ASN A 23 -5.18 9.42 -2.38
N THR A 24 -5.85 9.08 -1.28
CA THR A 24 -7.25 9.48 -1.03
C THR A 24 -7.44 11.00 -0.94
N TYR A 25 -6.37 11.76 -0.68
CA TYR A 25 -6.40 13.22 -0.68
C TYR A 25 -6.35 13.86 -2.07
N LYS A 26 -6.12 13.06 -3.10
CA LYS A 26 -6.20 13.49 -4.50
C LYS A 26 -7.59 13.17 -5.07
N SER A 27 -8.30 14.17 -5.60
CA SER A 27 -9.56 13.96 -6.30
C SER A 27 -9.30 13.63 -7.77
N GLU A 28 -9.73 12.44 -8.21
CA GLU A 28 -9.70 12.05 -9.62
C GLU A 28 -10.97 12.48 -10.38
N GLN A 29 -12.03 12.81 -9.63
CA GLN A 29 -13.29 13.32 -10.18
C GLN A 29 -13.25 14.83 -10.32
N ASN A 30 -14.01 15.38 -11.26
CA ASN A 30 -14.12 16.82 -11.44
C ASN A 30 -14.92 17.48 -10.29
N PRO A 31 -14.46 18.62 -9.77
CA PRO A 31 -13.17 19.24 -10.03
C PRO A 31 -12.00 18.42 -9.45
N LYS A 32 -10.93 18.27 -10.24
CA LYS A 32 -9.69 17.64 -9.78
C LYS A 32 -8.93 18.59 -8.86
N TYR A 33 -8.52 18.12 -7.69
CA TYR A 33 -7.74 18.91 -6.73
C TYR A 33 -6.89 17.99 -5.84
N GLN A 34 -5.87 18.54 -5.24
CA GLN A 34 -5.13 17.93 -4.15
C GLN A 34 -5.42 18.67 -2.85
N THR A 35 -5.79 17.94 -1.81
CA THR A 35 -6.17 18.57 -0.52
C THR A 35 -5.02 19.39 0.08
N LYS A 36 -3.78 18.97 -0.11
CA LYS A 36 -2.58 19.72 0.35
C LYS A 36 -2.47 21.07 -0.31
N GLU A 37 -2.60 21.15 -1.62
CA GLU A 37 -2.53 22.41 -2.38
C GLU A 37 -3.66 23.37 -1.96
N VAL A 38 -4.87 22.85 -1.77
CA VAL A 38 -6.00 23.65 -1.27
C VAL A 38 -5.73 24.13 0.15
N ALA A 39 -5.13 23.31 1.02
CA ALA A 39 -4.79 23.70 2.39
C ALA A 39 -3.72 24.82 2.41
N GLU A 40 -2.70 24.72 1.56
CA GLU A 40 -1.69 25.76 1.41
C GLU A 40 -2.29 27.08 0.93
N TYR A 41 -3.16 27.03 -0.09
CA TYR A 41 -3.89 28.20 -0.57
C TYR A 41 -4.76 28.84 0.53
N LEU A 42 -5.48 28.02 1.31
CA LEU A 42 -6.27 28.52 2.45
C LEU A 42 -5.40 29.12 3.54
N SER A 43 -4.20 28.57 3.76
CA SER A 43 -3.23 29.12 4.69
C SER A 43 -2.81 30.53 4.29
N GLU A 44 -2.51 30.76 3.02
CA GLU A 44 -2.17 32.08 2.48
C GLU A 44 -3.35 33.06 2.57
N LEU A 45 -4.54 32.60 2.19
CA LEU A 45 -5.75 33.43 2.15
C LEU A 45 -6.25 33.83 3.53
N LYS A 46 -6.22 32.91 4.51
CA LYS A 46 -6.83 33.09 5.85
C LYS A 46 -5.80 33.25 6.97
N GLY A 47 -4.51 33.15 6.69
CA GLY A 47 -3.45 33.20 7.70
C GLY A 47 -3.43 32.02 8.66
N CYS A 48 -4.10 30.90 8.33
CA CYS A 48 -4.10 29.71 9.16
C CYS A 48 -2.80 28.91 8.98
N LYS A 49 -2.49 28.04 9.93
CA LYS A 49 -1.33 27.12 9.85
C LYS A 49 -1.76 25.80 9.23
N VAL A 50 -0.82 25.14 8.52
CA VAL A 50 -1.00 23.79 7.98
C VAL A 50 0.03 22.86 8.60
N ILE A 51 -0.43 21.72 9.08
CA ILE A 51 0.41 20.63 9.57
C ILE A 51 0.13 19.39 8.72
N LEU A 52 1.19 18.85 8.11
CA LEU A 52 1.16 17.59 7.38
C LEU A 52 1.79 16.52 8.26
N GLY A 53 1.02 15.52 8.65
CA GLY A 53 1.46 14.42 9.50
C GLY A 53 1.61 13.12 8.69
N SER A 54 2.71 12.39 8.89
CA SER A 54 2.91 11.06 8.32
C SER A 54 4.06 10.33 9.00
N ALA A 55 3.96 9.01 9.11
CA ALA A 55 5.10 8.16 9.44
C ALA A 55 5.97 7.88 8.19
N THR A 56 5.39 8.02 7.00
CA THR A 56 6.01 7.77 5.69
C THR A 56 5.64 8.91 4.73
N PRO A 57 6.19 10.11 4.92
CA PRO A 57 5.80 11.28 4.13
C PRO A 57 6.01 11.06 2.62
N SER A 58 5.23 11.73 1.79
CA SER A 58 5.44 11.73 0.34
C SER A 58 6.81 12.33 0.02
N ILE A 59 7.42 11.85 -1.06
CA ILE A 59 8.78 12.29 -1.46
C ILE A 59 8.79 13.81 -1.67
N GLU A 60 7.76 14.35 -2.30
CA GLU A 60 7.61 15.77 -2.58
C GLU A 60 7.54 16.60 -1.29
N THR A 61 6.70 16.19 -0.34
CA THR A 61 6.56 16.90 0.95
C THR A 61 7.86 16.82 1.76
N TYR A 62 8.49 15.65 1.81
CA TYR A 62 9.74 15.46 2.54
C TYR A 62 10.88 16.28 1.92
N TYR A 63 10.99 16.31 0.60
CA TYR A 63 11.97 17.13 -0.12
C TYR A 63 11.80 18.62 0.19
N ARG A 64 10.57 19.15 0.15
CA ARG A 64 10.28 20.56 0.49
C ARG A 64 10.66 20.89 1.94
N ALA A 65 10.49 19.92 2.85
CA ALA A 65 10.93 20.09 4.24
C ALA A 65 12.48 20.13 4.35
N LEU A 66 13.18 19.27 3.61
CA LEU A 66 14.66 19.25 3.59
C LEU A 66 15.26 20.51 2.94
N THR A 67 14.59 21.09 1.94
CA THR A 67 15.02 22.33 1.27
C THR A 67 14.68 23.61 2.03
N GLY A 68 13.95 23.48 3.17
CA GLY A 68 13.60 24.61 4.03
C GLY A 68 12.34 25.37 3.62
N GLU A 69 11.61 24.90 2.60
CA GLU A 69 10.30 25.48 2.23
C GLU A 69 9.24 25.24 3.31
N MET A 70 9.39 24.14 4.05
CA MET A 70 8.52 23.75 5.15
C MET A 70 9.37 23.42 6.39
N LYS A 71 8.81 23.66 7.58
CA LYS A 71 9.47 23.27 8.82
C LYS A 71 9.32 21.77 9.05
N LEU A 72 10.43 21.03 9.10
CA LEU A 72 10.43 19.62 9.50
C LEU A 72 10.32 19.48 11.02
N LEU A 73 9.39 18.68 11.47
CA LEU A 73 9.23 18.28 12.88
C LEU A 73 9.28 16.77 12.96
N GLU A 74 10.25 16.23 13.70
CA GLU A 74 10.47 14.80 13.82
C GLU A 74 10.12 14.30 15.23
N LEU A 75 9.32 13.23 15.29
CA LEU A 75 8.98 12.52 16.51
C LEU A 75 9.79 11.21 16.55
N ASN A 76 10.98 11.26 17.14
CA ASN A 76 11.96 10.18 17.10
C ASN A 76 11.73 9.08 18.14
N SER A 77 10.81 9.28 19.09
CA SER A 77 10.50 8.30 20.11
C SER A 77 9.04 7.86 20.03
N ARG A 78 8.82 6.56 20.25
CA ARG A 78 7.46 6.03 20.40
C ARG A 78 6.89 6.43 21.76
N VAL A 79 5.57 6.63 21.82
CA VAL A 79 4.85 6.66 23.09
C VAL A 79 5.16 5.34 23.81
N ASP A 80 5.54 5.37 25.07
CA ASP A 80 5.94 4.23 25.92
C ASP A 80 7.32 3.60 25.60
N ASN A 81 8.14 4.16 24.72
CA ASN A 81 9.47 3.62 24.35
C ASN A 81 9.49 2.11 24.01
N LYS A 82 8.37 1.55 23.54
CA LYS A 82 8.27 0.14 23.17
C LYS A 82 9.15 -0.19 21.98
N ALA A 83 9.93 -1.25 22.08
CA ALA A 83 10.71 -1.78 20.97
C ALA A 83 9.81 -2.16 19.77
N MET A 84 10.37 -2.08 18.56
CA MET A 84 9.71 -2.62 17.38
C MET A 84 9.49 -4.12 17.53
N PRO A 85 8.33 -4.64 17.09
CA PRO A 85 8.12 -6.09 17.07
C PRO A 85 9.16 -6.75 16.14
N PRO A 86 9.63 -7.96 16.49
CA PRO A 86 10.54 -8.68 15.61
C PRO A 86 9.86 -9.00 14.29
N MET A 87 10.57 -8.79 13.18
CA MET A 87 10.10 -9.07 11.84
C MET A 87 10.85 -10.25 11.26
N LYS A 88 10.14 -11.23 10.69
CA LYS A 88 10.73 -12.39 10.05
C LYS A 88 10.24 -12.52 8.61
N VAL A 89 11.18 -12.66 7.67
CA VAL A 89 10.90 -12.90 6.26
C VAL A 89 11.06 -14.38 5.98
N ILE A 90 10.04 -14.99 5.36
CA ILE A 90 10.05 -16.42 5.02
C ILE A 90 9.94 -16.59 3.51
N ASP A 91 10.90 -17.30 2.92
CA ASP A 91 10.86 -17.64 1.50
C ASP A 91 9.91 -18.83 1.25
N MET A 92 8.73 -18.54 0.72
CA MET A 92 7.71 -19.55 0.41
C MET A 92 8.14 -20.58 -0.64
N ARG A 93 9.19 -20.31 -1.42
CA ARG A 93 9.77 -21.30 -2.36
C ARG A 93 10.43 -22.45 -1.60
N ASN A 94 11.09 -22.15 -0.49
CA ASN A 94 11.69 -23.17 0.38
C ASN A 94 10.61 -24.00 1.10
N GLU A 95 9.53 -23.35 1.51
CA GLU A 95 8.35 -24.04 2.07
C GLU A 95 7.77 -25.05 1.06
N LEU A 96 7.63 -24.63 -0.20
CA LEU A 96 7.13 -25.50 -1.28
C LEU A 96 8.09 -26.69 -1.56
N LYS A 97 9.40 -26.45 -1.63
CA LYS A 97 10.41 -27.51 -1.77
C LYS A 97 10.38 -28.50 -0.62
N GLY A 98 10.10 -28.02 0.60
CA GLY A 98 9.89 -28.82 1.79
C GLY A 98 8.50 -29.51 1.86
N GLY A 99 7.70 -29.48 0.77
CA GLY A 99 6.38 -30.12 0.69
C GLY A 99 5.20 -29.31 1.23
N ASN A 100 5.42 -28.08 1.68
CA ASN A 100 4.32 -27.22 2.15
C ASN A 100 3.61 -26.56 0.96
N LYS A 101 2.44 -27.06 0.60
CA LYS A 101 1.57 -26.50 -0.45
C LYS A 101 0.57 -25.45 0.06
N SER A 102 0.56 -25.16 1.37
CA SER A 102 -0.33 -24.18 2.00
C SER A 102 -0.03 -22.75 1.54
N LEU A 103 -1.00 -21.85 1.72
CA LEU A 103 -0.81 -20.40 1.55
C LEU A 103 0.06 -19.81 2.67
N PHE A 104 0.08 -20.46 3.84
CA PHE A 104 0.86 -20.03 4.99
C PHE A 104 2.14 -20.87 5.12
N SER A 105 3.23 -20.25 5.54
CA SER A 105 4.40 -20.97 5.98
C SER A 105 4.09 -21.80 7.23
N ARG A 106 4.83 -22.87 7.47
CA ARG A 106 4.67 -23.69 8.69
C ARG A 106 4.84 -22.83 9.94
N GLU A 107 5.81 -21.94 9.94
CA GLU A 107 6.08 -21.07 11.06
C GLU A 107 4.94 -20.09 11.33
N LEU A 108 4.40 -19.45 10.29
CA LEU A 108 3.23 -18.58 10.43
C LEU A 108 2.02 -19.35 10.94
N PHE A 109 1.80 -20.58 10.45
CA PHE A 109 0.71 -21.42 10.89
C PHE A 109 0.81 -21.77 12.38
N ILE A 110 2.01 -22.15 12.85
CA ILE A 110 2.27 -22.42 14.27
C ILE A 110 2.02 -21.16 15.11
N ALA A 111 2.55 -20.01 14.69
CA ALA A 111 2.36 -18.74 15.39
C ALA A 111 0.87 -18.35 15.49
N ILE A 112 0.10 -18.55 14.42
CA ILE A 112 -1.36 -18.34 14.42
C ILE A 112 -2.03 -19.25 15.47
N GLN A 113 -1.71 -20.55 15.47
CA GLN A 113 -2.31 -21.49 16.42
C GLN A 113 -1.98 -21.14 17.88
N GLU A 114 -0.74 -20.75 18.16
CA GLU A 114 -0.32 -20.34 19.50
C GLU A 114 -1.09 -19.11 19.99
N ARG A 115 -1.23 -18.08 19.13
CA ARG A 115 -1.98 -16.87 19.47
C ARG A 115 -3.46 -17.14 19.71
N LEU A 116 -4.07 -17.98 18.86
CA LEU A 116 -5.46 -18.40 19.06
C LEU A 116 -5.68 -19.16 20.36
N LYS A 117 -4.77 -20.07 20.74
CA LYS A 117 -4.84 -20.77 22.03
C LYS A 117 -4.78 -19.81 23.21
N ARG A 118 -4.02 -18.70 23.08
CA ARG A 118 -3.92 -17.64 24.10
C ARG A 118 -5.08 -16.63 24.03
N LYS A 119 -6.04 -16.81 23.10
CA LYS A 119 -7.14 -15.85 22.83
C LYS A 119 -6.64 -14.44 22.46
N GLU A 120 -5.47 -14.36 21.84
CA GLU A 120 -4.88 -13.13 21.35
C GLU A 120 -5.40 -12.81 19.94
N GLN A 121 -5.34 -11.54 19.55
CA GLN A 121 -5.75 -11.08 18.23
C GLN A 121 -4.64 -11.29 17.19
N ILE A 122 -5.07 -11.56 15.95
CA ILE A 122 -4.17 -11.76 14.80
C ILE A 122 -4.66 -10.88 13.66
N ILE A 123 -3.74 -10.14 13.04
CA ILE A 123 -4.01 -9.38 11.83
C ILE A 123 -3.29 -10.06 10.67
N LEU A 124 -4.06 -10.58 9.70
CA LEU A 124 -3.53 -11.10 8.45
C LEU A 124 -3.70 -10.02 7.39
N PHE A 125 -2.56 -9.52 6.87
CA PHE A 125 -2.56 -8.51 5.82
C PHE A 125 -2.23 -9.16 4.48
N LEU A 126 -3.14 -9.06 3.52
CA LEU A 126 -2.92 -9.45 2.14
C LEU A 126 -3.09 -8.22 1.26
N ASN A 127 -1.99 -7.70 0.73
CA ASN A 127 -2.02 -6.54 -0.17
C ASN A 127 -2.52 -6.93 -1.57
N ARG A 128 -3.79 -7.38 -1.63
CA ARG A 128 -4.46 -7.72 -2.90
C ARG A 128 -5.90 -7.24 -2.87
N ARG A 129 -6.23 -6.35 -3.81
CA ARG A 129 -7.64 -6.05 -4.13
C ARG A 129 -8.10 -6.99 -5.24
N GLY A 130 -9.19 -7.73 -5.03
CA GLY A 130 -9.84 -8.55 -6.03
C GLY A 130 -9.26 -9.97 -6.21
N PHE A 131 -9.83 -10.70 -7.17
CA PHE A 131 -9.36 -12.01 -7.62
C PHE A 131 -7.99 -11.88 -8.28
N SER A 132 -7.19 -12.91 -8.27
CA SER A 132 -5.79 -12.99 -8.70
C SER A 132 -5.40 -12.00 -9.82
N THR A 133 -4.60 -10.98 -9.49
CA THR A 133 -4.12 -9.97 -10.47
C THR A 133 -3.04 -10.49 -11.41
N PHE A 134 -2.43 -11.62 -11.11
CA PHE A 134 -1.45 -12.29 -11.97
C PHE A 134 -1.28 -13.75 -11.56
N VAL A 135 -0.78 -14.56 -12.49
CA VAL A 135 -0.36 -15.94 -12.24
C VAL A 135 1.16 -15.99 -12.12
N SER A 136 1.63 -16.66 -11.08
CA SER A 136 3.06 -16.88 -10.87
C SER A 136 3.36 -18.33 -10.51
N CYS A 137 4.50 -18.80 -10.96
CA CYS A 137 4.99 -20.12 -10.57
C CYS A 137 5.47 -20.07 -9.12
N ARG A 138 4.89 -20.92 -8.27
CA ARG A 138 5.28 -20.99 -6.85
C ARG A 138 6.69 -21.56 -6.64
N SER A 139 7.19 -22.36 -7.60
CA SER A 139 8.51 -22.96 -7.53
C SER A 139 9.64 -22.01 -7.84
N CYS A 140 9.56 -21.28 -8.95
CA CYS A 140 10.64 -20.39 -9.41
C CYS A 140 10.34 -18.90 -9.36
N GLY A 141 9.09 -18.52 -9.03
CA GLY A 141 8.66 -17.12 -8.97
C GLY A 141 8.37 -16.49 -10.35
N TYR A 142 8.42 -17.27 -11.44
CA TYR A 142 8.09 -16.74 -12.76
C TYR A 142 6.69 -16.16 -12.82
N VAL A 143 6.55 -14.94 -13.32
CA VAL A 143 5.26 -14.25 -13.50
C VAL A 143 4.90 -14.24 -14.98
N PHE A 144 3.67 -14.64 -15.32
CA PHE A 144 3.19 -14.59 -16.69
C PHE A 144 2.94 -13.15 -17.10
N LYS A 145 3.73 -12.70 -18.06
CA LYS A 145 3.67 -11.33 -18.61
C LYS A 145 3.09 -11.32 -20.02
N CYS A 146 2.59 -10.16 -20.42
CA CYS A 146 2.21 -9.88 -21.78
C CYS A 146 3.47 -9.68 -22.64
N ASP A 147 3.53 -10.34 -23.80
CA ASP A 147 4.69 -10.27 -24.70
C ASP A 147 4.84 -8.88 -25.34
N GLU A 148 3.73 -8.13 -25.46
CA GLU A 148 3.71 -6.80 -26.08
C GLU A 148 4.01 -5.67 -25.07
N CYS A 149 3.56 -5.83 -23.82
CA CYS A 149 3.55 -4.74 -22.85
C CYS A 149 4.50 -4.99 -21.67
N ASP A 150 5.07 -6.18 -21.53
CA ASP A 150 5.91 -6.65 -20.41
C ASP A 150 5.28 -6.50 -19.00
N ILE A 151 3.96 -6.25 -18.93
CA ILE A 151 3.21 -6.21 -17.66
C ILE A 151 2.62 -7.57 -17.32
N SER A 152 2.37 -7.83 -16.04
CA SER A 152 1.73 -9.07 -15.59
C SER A 152 0.31 -9.19 -16.17
N MET A 153 -0.05 -10.38 -16.64
CA MET A 153 -1.39 -10.67 -17.14
C MET A 153 -2.30 -11.06 -15.97
N THR A 154 -3.54 -10.57 -16.00
CA THR A 154 -4.55 -10.85 -14.98
C THR A 154 -5.28 -12.15 -15.28
N TYR A 155 -5.45 -13.01 -14.26
CA TYR A 155 -6.21 -14.24 -14.37
C TYR A 155 -7.71 -13.99 -14.22
N HIS A 156 -8.49 -14.54 -15.13
CA HIS A 156 -9.94 -14.51 -15.12
C HIS A 156 -10.52 -15.90 -14.89
N LYS A 157 -11.73 -15.95 -14.27
CA LYS A 157 -12.41 -17.21 -13.88
C LYS A 157 -12.66 -18.20 -15.03
N ASN A 158 -12.59 -17.73 -16.28
CA ASN A 158 -12.74 -18.56 -17.48
C ASN A 158 -11.44 -19.25 -17.93
N GLY A 159 -10.38 -19.23 -17.11
CA GLY A 159 -9.09 -19.83 -17.43
C GLY A 159 -8.25 -19.01 -18.40
N LEU A 160 -8.59 -17.73 -18.58
CA LEU A 160 -7.86 -16.82 -19.46
C LEU A 160 -6.97 -15.86 -18.66
N LEU A 161 -5.80 -15.61 -19.19
CA LEU A 161 -4.91 -14.53 -18.79
C LEU A 161 -5.16 -13.34 -19.73
N ILE A 162 -5.50 -12.18 -19.19
CA ILE A 162 -5.82 -10.98 -19.97
C ILE A 162 -4.85 -9.86 -19.60
N CYS A 163 -4.26 -9.24 -20.60
CA CYS A 163 -3.52 -7.99 -20.43
C CYS A 163 -4.50 -6.83 -20.43
N HIS A 164 -4.65 -6.14 -19.30
CA HIS A 164 -5.55 -4.99 -19.19
C HIS A 164 -5.02 -3.71 -19.86
N TYR A 165 -3.83 -3.76 -20.44
CA TYR A 165 -3.26 -2.64 -21.19
C TYR A 165 -3.56 -2.72 -22.70
N CYS A 166 -3.29 -3.89 -23.33
CA CYS A 166 -3.50 -4.07 -24.78
C CYS A 166 -4.65 -5.03 -25.13
N GLY A 167 -5.32 -5.64 -24.15
CA GLY A 167 -6.40 -6.59 -24.37
C GLY A 167 -5.96 -7.99 -24.82
N LYS A 168 -4.65 -8.25 -24.99
CA LYS A 168 -4.15 -9.56 -25.41
C LYS A 168 -4.56 -10.64 -24.41
N THR A 169 -5.04 -11.78 -24.93
CA THR A 169 -5.48 -12.92 -24.13
C THR A 169 -4.58 -14.12 -24.37
N LYS A 170 -4.32 -14.90 -23.31
CA LYS A 170 -3.65 -16.21 -23.34
C LYS A 170 -4.43 -17.19 -22.49
N ARG A 171 -4.38 -18.48 -22.83
CA ARG A 171 -4.88 -19.53 -21.92
C ARG A 171 -3.91 -19.71 -20.75
N GLU A 172 -4.45 -20.06 -19.60
CA GLU A 172 -3.64 -20.46 -18.46
C GLU A 172 -2.75 -21.65 -18.86
N PRO A 173 -1.41 -21.53 -18.75
CA PRO A 173 -0.53 -22.65 -19.03
C PRO A 173 -0.63 -23.68 -17.90
N ARG A 174 -0.59 -24.94 -18.26
CA ARG A 174 -0.60 -26.06 -17.29
C ARG A 174 0.75 -26.23 -16.58
N GLU A 175 1.82 -25.81 -17.22
CA GLU A 175 3.19 -25.96 -16.74
C GLU A 175 3.92 -24.62 -16.80
N CYS A 176 4.92 -24.47 -15.94
CA CYS A 176 5.75 -23.27 -15.92
C CYS A 176 6.74 -23.32 -17.10
N PRO A 177 6.83 -22.27 -17.92
CA PRO A 177 7.78 -22.25 -19.04
C PRO A 177 9.23 -22.10 -18.61
N LYS A 178 9.49 -21.84 -17.32
CA LYS A 178 10.84 -21.57 -16.81
C LYS A 178 11.41 -22.72 -15.97
N CYS A 179 10.59 -23.60 -15.39
CA CYS A 179 11.10 -24.69 -14.55
C CYS A 179 10.38 -26.05 -14.73
#